data_a179b76633b668d2030b7dd4b7cb61e6
#
_entry.id   a179b76633b668d2030b7dd4b7cb61e6
#
_cell.length_a   1.000
_cell.length_b   1.000
_cell.length_c   1.000
_cell.angle_alpha   90.00
_cell.angle_beta   90.00
_cell.angle_gamma   90.00
#
_symmetry.space_group_name_H-M   'P 1'
#
loop_
_entity.id
_entity.type
_entity.pdbx_description
1 polymer ?
#
loop_
_entity_poly.entity_id
_entity_poly.type
_entity_poly.pdbx_seq_one_letter_code
_entity_poly.pdbx_strand_id
1 'polypeptide(L)'
;ASNVTALAGFGNMTALSSSGISRPFDAERDGFVMGEGAAVLILEEWEHARARGARLLGEILGSASNAAAHHVTAPSPGGVGAIGCMRLALAHACLSPADIVQVNAHGTSTPLNDAAEAAAVSEVFGPGAVPVVSTKGVTGPALGAAGALEAAAGVLSIANALIPPTANSTGPDPEMSIDLVTGAARPWVPGPTISNNFGFGGHNGSGIIGPA
;
A
#
# COMPACT_ATOMS: atom_id res chain seq x y z
N ALA A 1 5.54 -10.63 14.03
CA ALA A 1 6.78 -10.05 13.51
C ALA A 1 7.65 -9.46 14.62
N SER A 2 7.06 -9.06 15.74
CA SER A 2 7.74 -8.38 16.85
C SER A 2 8.55 -9.37 17.73
N ASN A 3 9.73 -9.73 17.27
CA ASN A 3 10.67 -10.50 18.06
C ASN A 3 11.94 -9.68 18.35
N VAL A 4 12.73 -10.09 19.36
CA VAL A 4 13.92 -9.36 19.81
C VAL A 4 14.93 -9.16 18.67
N THR A 5 15.13 -10.15 17.83
CA THR A 5 16.08 -10.08 16.72
C THR A 5 15.65 -9.06 15.68
N ALA A 6 14.36 -9.06 15.29
CA ALA A 6 13.83 -8.09 14.33
C ALA A 6 13.86 -6.66 14.90
N LEU A 7 13.43 -6.47 16.15
CA LEU A 7 13.48 -5.17 16.83
C LEU A 7 14.91 -4.64 16.92
N ALA A 8 15.87 -5.47 17.32
CA ALA A 8 17.28 -5.08 17.36
C ALA A 8 17.84 -4.76 15.98
N GLY A 9 17.49 -5.56 14.96
CA GLY A 9 17.93 -5.33 13.57
C GLY A 9 17.41 -4.01 13.03
N PHE A 10 16.10 -3.76 13.11
CA PHE A 10 15.50 -2.52 12.63
C PHE A 10 15.89 -1.29 13.48
N GLY A 11 16.11 -1.49 14.78
CA GLY A 11 16.65 -0.45 15.65
C GLY A 11 18.06 0.00 15.22
N ASN A 12 18.96 -0.97 14.97
CA ASN A 12 20.30 -0.68 14.47
C ASN A 12 20.31 -0.02 13.08
N MET A 13 19.26 -0.26 12.28
CA MET A 13 19.07 0.41 10.98
C MET A 13 18.45 1.80 11.10
N THR A 14 18.12 2.26 12.32
CA THR A 14 17.42 3.53 12.57
C THR A 14 16.10 3.65 11.79
N ALA A 15 15.44 2.54 11.54
CA ALA A 15 14.20 2.48 10.76
C ALA A 15 12.94 2.59 11.65
N LEU A 16 13.09 2.33 12.96
CA LEU A 16 11.98 2.41 13.92
C LEU A 16 11.69 3.85 14.33
N SER A 17 10.42 4.16 14.51
CA SER A 17 9.97 5.45 15.03
C SER A 17 10.48 5.67 16.45
N SER A 18 11.06 6.83 16.70
CA SER A 18 11.46 7.30 18.02
C SER A 18 10.28 7.80 18.85
N SER A 19 9.25 8.31 18.18
CA SER A 19 8.00 8.76 18.81
C SER A 19 7.05 7.60 19.16
N GLY A 20 7.27 6.40 18.62
CA GLY A 20 6.40 5.26 18.79
C GLY A 20 5.06 5.38 18.03
N ILE A 21 4.97 6.28 17.07
CA ILE A 21 3.75 6.52 16.30
C ILE A 21 4.01 6.26 14.81
N SER A 22 3.22 5.37 14.22
CA SER A 22 3.17 5.19 12.76
C SER A 22 2.24 6.23 12.16
N ARG A 23 2.77 7.15 11.36
CA ARG A 23 2.04 8.26 10.72
C ARG A 23 2.42 8.37 9.23
N PRO A 24 1.92 7.46 8.37
CA PRO A 24 2.30 7.43 6.97
C PRO A 24 2.06 8.76 6.27
N PHE A 25 3.05 9.19 5.47
CA PHE A 25 3.06 10.40 4.65
C PHE A 25 2.98 11.73 5.42
N ASP A 26 2.88 11.72 6.74
CA ASP A 26 2.86 12.95 7.56
C ASP A 26 4.23 13.64 7.57
N ALA A 27 4.26 14.95 7.72
CA ALA A 27 5.51 15.73 7.81
C ALA A 27 6.36 15.34 9.01
N GLU A 28 5.73 14.91 10.12
CA GLU A 28 6.40 14.49 11.34
C GLU A 28 6.72 12.99 11.40
N ARG A 29 6.61 12.26 10.28
CA ARG A 29 6.96 10.83 10.23
C ARG A 29 8.45 10.63 10.54
N ASP A 30 8.75 9.70 11.42
CA ASP A 30 10.12 9.48 11.93
C ASP A 30 10.58 8.02 11.88
N GLY A 31 9.80 7.15 11.29
CA GLY A 31 10.07 5.71 11.21
C GLY A 31 8.81 4.88 11.37
N PHE A 32 8.95 3.57 11.31
CA PHE A 32 7.81 2.69 11.46
C PHE A 32 7.69 2.09 12.86
N VAL A 33 6.48 1.67 13.23
CA VAL A 33 6.20 0.91 14.45
C VAL A 33 5.84 -0.51 14.04
N MET A 34 6.68 -1.49 14.42
CA MET A 34 6.45 -2.89 14.04
C MET A 34 5.08 -3.37 14.47
N GLY A 35 4.32 -3.91 13.52
CA GLY A 35 3.03 -4.51 13.76
C GLY A 35 3.06 -6.04 13.71
N GLU A 36 2.00 -6.67 14.20
CA GLU A 36 1.75 -8.10 14.08
C GLU A 36 0.38 -8.35 13.49
N GLY A 37 0.28 -9.38 12.70
CA GLY A 37 -0.98 -9.76 12.09
C GLY A 37 -0.82 -10.92 11.11
N ALA A 38 -1.95 -11.44 10.69
CA ALA A 38 -2.07 -12.42 9.62
C ALA A 38 -3.37 -12.18 8.88
N ALA A 39 -3.39 -12.43 7.59
CA ALA A 39 -4.60 -12.48 6.79
C ALA A 39 -4.53 -13.67 5.82
N VAL A 40 -5.67 -14.25 5.53
CA VAL A 40 -5.82 -15.31 4.55
C VAL A 40 -6.94 -14.92 3.59
N LEU A 41 -6.63 -14.93 2.30
CA LEU A 41 -7.58 -14.71 1.23
C LEU A 41 -7.82 -16.04 0.52
N ILE A 42 -9.07 -16.43 0.34
CA ILE A 42 -9.45 -17.60 -0.46
C ILE A 42 -9.57 -17.13 -1.90
N LEU A 43 -8.70 -17.64 -2.75
CA LEU A 43 -8.70 -17.35 -4.19
C LEU A 43 -9.27 -18.55 -4.91
N GLU A 44 -10.23 -18.31 -5.80
CA GLU A 44 -10.86 -19.34 -6.62
C GLU A 44 -10.98 -18.84 -8.07
N GLU A 45 -11.00 -19.76 -8.98
CA GLU A 45 -11.38 -19.45 -10.37
C GLU A 45 -12.83 -18.92 -10.40
N TRP A 46 -13.06 -17.90 -11.21
CA TRP A 46 -14.30 -17.10 -11.19
C TRP A 46 -15.56 -17.95 -11.44
N GLU A 47 -15.57 -18.76 -12.50
CA GLU A 47 -16.73 -19.57 -12.84
C GLU A 47 -16.95 -20.71 -11.84
N HIS A 48 -15.87 -21.24 -11.24
CA HIS A 48 -15.97 -22.23 -10.18
C HIS A 48 -16.66 -21.64 -8.94
N ALA A 49 -16.23 -20.48 -8.50
CA ALA A 49 -16.81 -19.78 -7.34
C ALA A 49 -18.30 -19.46 -7.58
N ARG A 50 -18.63 -18.95 -8.77
CA ARG A 50 -20.03 -18.68 -9.16
C ARG A 50 -20.88 -19.93 -9.20
N ALA A 51 -20.39 -21.02 -9.79
CA ALA A 51 -21.14 -22.28 -9.92
C ALA A 51 -21.55 -22.88 -8.58
N ARG A 52 -20.74 -22.70 -7.52
CA ARG A 52 -21.08 -23.15 -6.17
C ARG A 52 -21.87 -22.12 -5.34
N GLY A 53 -22.21 -20.96 -5.91
CA GLY A 53 -22.95 -19.90 -5.22
C GLY A 53 -22.13 -19.13 -4.18
N ALA A 54 -20.80 -19.03 -4.36
CA ALA A 54 -19.94 -18.26 -3.47
C ALA A 54 -20.29 -16.77 -3.51
N ARG A 55 -20.19 -16.10 -2.36
CA ARG A 55 -20.19 -14.65 -2.32
C ARG A 55 -18.82 -14.15 -2.77
N LEU A 56 -18.75 -13.58 -3.96
CA LEU A 56 -17.56 -12.94 -4.45
C LEU A 56 -17.40 -11.57 -3.77
N LEU A 57 -16.22 -11.30 -3.26
CA LEU A 57 -15.91 -10.04 -2.57
C LEU A 57 -15.13 -9.06 -3.45
N GLY A 58 -14.48 -9.57 -4.48
CA GLY A 58 -13.70 -8.81 -5.44
C GLY A 58 -13.02 -9.75 -6.42
N GLU A 59 -12.37 -9.18 -7.41
CA GLU A 59 -11.61 -9.88 -8.44
C GLU A 59 -10.17 -9.38 -8.46
N ILE A 60 -9.20 -10.28 -8.59
CA ILE A 60 -7.81 -9.91 -8.86
C ILE A 60 -7.69 -9.64 -10.36
N LEU A 61 -7.56 -8.37 -10.72
CA LEU A 61 -7.49 -7.93 -12.11
C LEU A 61 -6.08 -8.06 -12.69
N GLY A 62 -5.06 -7.85 -11.86
CA GLY A 62 -3.68 -7.95 -12.29
C GLY A 62 -2.70 -7.79 -11.15
N SER A 63 -1.46 -8.16 -11.40
CA SER A 63 -0.38 -8.01 -10.43
C SER A 63 0.98 -7.96 -11.12
N ALA A 64 1.96 -7.41 -10.44
CA ALA A 64 3.34 -7.42 -10.87
C ALA A 64 4.29 -7.45 -9.68
N SER A 65 5.49 -7.92 -9.95
CA SER A 65 6.64 -7.78 -9.06
C SER A 65 7.88 -7.42 -9.86
N ASN A 66 8.76 -6.63 -9.28
CA ASN A 66 10.06 -6.33 -9.84
C ASN A 66 11.11 -6.14 -8.72
N ALA A 67 12.36 -5.92 -9.13
CA ALA A 67 13.46 -5.57 -8.22
C ALA A 67 14.01 -4.20 -8.59
N ALA A 68 14.08 -3.29 -7.62
CA ALA A 68 14.66 -1.96 -7.82
C ALA A 68 16.17 -2.01 -8.07
N ALA A 69 16.88 -3.04 -7.55
CA ALA A 69 18.32 -3.28 -7.70
C ALA A 69 19.19 -2.03 -7.43
N HIS A 70 18.78 -1.20 -6.47
CA HIS A 70 19.44 0.06 -6.14
C HIS A 70 20.28 -0.02 -4.86
N HIS A 71 19.67 -0.44 -3.77
CA HIS A 71 20.31 -0.50 -2.44
C HIS A 71 19.65 -1.57 -1.58
N VAL A 72 20.36 -2.08 -0.55
CA VAL A 72 19.83 -3.15 0.32
C VAL A 72 18.58 -2.70 1.09
N THR A 73 18.49 -1.43 1.50
CA THR A 73 17.39 -0.94 2.35
C THR A 73 16.73 0.33 1.83
N ALA A 74 17.47 1.19 1.13
CA ALA A 74 16.92 2.45 0.63
C ALA A 74 16.13 2.24 -0.67
N PRO A 75 14.96 2.87 -0.82
CA PRO A 75 14.26 2.89 -2.10
C PRO A 75 15.08 3.66 -3.15
N SER A 76 14.88 3.33 -4.41
CA SER A 76 15.50 4.10 -5.50
C SER A 76 14.97 5.54 -5.51
N PRO A 77 15.84 6.55 -5.73
CA PRO A 77 15.40 7.95 -5.82
C PRO A 77 14.26 8.13 -6.82
N GLY A 78 13.27 8.95 -6.45
CA GLY A 78 12.08 9.18 -7.26
C GLY A 78 11.16 7.97 -7.42
N GLY A 79 11.41 6.86 -6.69
CA GLY A 79 10.54 5.70 -6.69
C GLY A 79 10.53 4.90 -8.01
N VAL A 80 11.60 4.91 -8.80
CA VAL A 80 11.66 4.28 -10.14
C VAL A 80 11.22 2.82 -10.12
N GLY A 81 11.64 2.05 -9.09
CA GLY A 81 11.22 0.66 -8.94
C GLY A 81 9.71 0.52 -8.72
N ALA A 82 9.13 1.37 -7.88
CA ALA A 82 7.71 1.42 -7.60
C ALA A 82 6.89 1.83 -8.84
N ILE A 83 7.34 2.86 -9.57
CA ILE A 83 6.74 3.29 -10.85
C ILE A 83 6.68 2.12 -11.83
N GLY A 84 7.80 1.44 -12.01
CA GLY A 84 7.88 0.29 -12.91
C GLY A 84 6.93 -0.84 -12.49
N CYS A 85 6.85 -1.14 -11.18
CA CYS A 85 5.97 -2.17 -10.65
C CYS A 85 4.48 -1.84 -10.87
N MET A 86 4.06 -0.62 -10.55
CA MET A 86 2.67 -0.16 -10.78
C MET A 86 2.30 -0.19 -12.26
N ARG A 87 3.19 0.29 -13.16
CA ARG A 87 2.95 0.25 -14.61
C ARG A 87 2.83 -1.18 -15.15
N LEU A 88 3.64 -2.10 -14.66
CA LEU A 88 3.54 -3.53 -15.01
C LEU A 88 2.23 -4.16 -14.53
N ALA A 89 1.79 -3.83 -13.30
CA ALA A 89 0.50 -4.31 -12.78
C ALA A 89 -0.67 -3.79 -13.60
N LEU A 90 -0.67 -2.51 -13.98
CA LEU A 90 -1.66 -1.91 -14.87
C LEU A 90 -1.68 -2.60 -16.24
N ALA A 91 -0.52 -2.82 -16.84
CA ALA A 91 -0.42 -3.53 -18.12
C ALA A 91 -0.95 -4.96 -18.03
N HIS A 92 -0.65 -5.67 -16.94
CA HIS A 92 -1.17 -7.03 -16.71
C HIS A 92 -2.71 -7.05 -16.54
N ALA A 93 -3.27 -6.02 -15.89
CA ALA A 93 -4.71 -5.85 -15.73
C ALA A 93 -5.41 -5.32 -17.00
N CYS A 94 -4.68 -4.94 -18.05
CA CYS A 94 -5.20 -4.21 -19.21
C CYS A 94 -5.92 -2.92 -18.83
N LEU A 95 -5.44 -2.22 -17.79
CA LEU A 95 -5.99 -0.97 -17.29
C LEU A 95 -5.03 0.21 -17.55
N SER A 96 -5.61 1.40 -17.66
CA SER A 96 -4.89 2.67 -17.65
C SER A 96 -4.79 3.25 -16.23
N PRO A 97 -3.87 4.18 -15.97
CA PRO A 97 -3.84 4.88 -14.67
C PRO A 97 -5.16 5.55 -14.28
N ALA A 98 -5.94 6.04 -15.26
CA ALA A 98 -7.22 6.70 -15.02
C ALA A 98 -8.34 5.75 -14.53
N ASP A 99 -8.16 4.44 -14.70
CA ASP A 99 -9.13 3.44 -14.23
C ASP A 99 -8.97 3.15 -12.74
N ILE A 100 -7.83 3.51 -12.14
CA ILE A 100 -7.56 3.28 -10.71
C ILE A 100 -8.23 4.39 -9.89
N VAL A 101 -9.06 3.97 -8.95
CA VAL A 101 -9.85 4.89 -8.11
C VAL A 101 -9.41 4.93 -6.65
N GLN A 102 -8.43 4.11 -6.27
CA GLN A 102 -7.78 4.11 -4.94
C GLN A 102 -6.38 3.51 -5.01
N VAL A 103 -5.45 4.09 -4.29
CA VAL A 103 -4.14 3.50 -3.97
C VAL A 103 -4.10 3.12 -2.50
N ASN A 104 -3.98 1.84 -2.21
CA ASN A 104 -3.58 1.34 -0.89
C ASN A 104 -2.06 1.25 -0.87
N ALA A 105 -1.45 2.27 -0.31
CA ALA A 105 -0.01 2.49 -0.38
C ALA A 105 0.77 1.60 0.58
N HIS A 106 2.03 1.35 0.26
CA HIS A 106 2.98 0.74 1.19
C HIS A 106 3.15 1.60 2.45
N GLY A 107 3.34 2.92 2.33
CA GLY A 107 3.23 3.93 3.37
C GLY A 107 3.67 3.48 4.76
N THR A 108 4.97 3.35 4.97
CA THR A 108 5.54 2.77 6.20
C THR A 108 5.79 3.78 7.31
N SER A 109 5.50 5.06 7.08
CA SER A 109 5.88 6.15 8.02
C SER A 109 7.39 6.42 8.09
N THR A 110 8.15 5.91 7.12
CA THR A 110 9.58 6.22 7.03
C THR A 110 9.83 7.38 6.08
N PRO A 111 10.76 8.31 6.40
CA PRO A 111 11.02 9.47 5.56
C PRO A 111 11.31 9.12 4.11
N LEU A 112 12.16 8.12 3.86
CA LEU A 112 12.61 7.78 2.51
C LEU A 112 11.55 7.02 1.70
N ASN A 113 10.87 6.03 2.31
CA ASN A 113 9.87 5.26 1.58
C ASN A 113 8.71 6.13 1.17
N ASP A 114 8.15 6.87 2.12
CA ASP A 114 6.92 7.64 1.87
C ASP A 114 7.14 8.74 0.84
N ALA A 115 8.32 9.40 0.87
CA ALA A 115 8.71 10.37 -0.16
C ALA A 115 8.84 9.72 -1.56
N ALA A 116 9.52 8.57 -1.64
CA ALA A 116 9.70 7.87 -2.89
C ALA A 116 8.37 7.33 -3.45
N GLU A 117 7.51 6.81 -2.59
CA GLU A 117 6.19 6.30 -3.00
C GLU A 117 5.24 7.43 -3.41
N ALA A 118 5.21 8.54 -2.67
CA ALA A 118 4.40 9.71 -3.04
C ALA A 118 4.80 10.26 -4.43
N ALA A 119 6.11 10.34 -4.70
CA ALA A 119 6.62 10.72 -6.02
C ALA A 119 6.20 9.70 -7.09
N ALA A 120 6.29 8.40 -6.81
CA ALA A 120 5.90 7.35 -7.74
C ALA A 120 4.39 7.37 -8.05
N VAL A 121 3.54 7.56 -7.03
CA VAL A 121 2.08 7.67 -7.19
C VAL A 121 1.74 8.90 -8.05
N SER A 122 2.36 10.05 -7.76
CA SER A 122 2.16 11.28 -8.54
C SER A 122 2.62 11.13 -9.99
N GLU A 123 3.71 10.43 -10.26
CA GLU A 123 4.23 10.16 -11.60
C GLU A 123 3.31 9.22 -12.41
N VAL A 124 2.73 8.21 -11.76
CA VAL A 124 1.89 7.22 -12.46
C VAL A 124 0.47 7.71 -12.67
N PHE A 125 -0.13 8.31 -11.66
CA PHE A 125 -1.56 8.66 -11.66
C PHE A 125 -1.83 10.15 -11.84
N GLY A 126 -0.83 10.99 -11.68
CA GLY A 126 -0.96 12.45 -11.64
C GLY A 126 -1.01 12.99 -10.20
N PRO A 127 -0.51 14.23 -9.98
CA PRO A 127 -0.49 14.86 -8.66
C PRO A 127 -1.89 14.98 -8.06
N GLY A 128 -2.13 14.36 -6.90
CA GLY A 128 -3.41 14.42 -6.21
C GLY A 128 -4.61 13.81 -6.95
N ALA A 129 -4.38 13.07 -8.04
CA ALA A 129 -5.45 12.61 -8.92
C ALA A 129 -6.21 11.39 -8.40
N VAL A 130 -5.63 10.63 -7.48
CA VAL A 130 -6.22 9.41 -6.93
C VAL A 130 -6.14 9.42 -5.40
N PRO A 131 -7.21 9.01 -4.68
CA PRO A 131 -7.16 8.86 -3.23
C PRO A 131 -6.10 7.84 -2.79
N VAL A 132 -5.28 8.24 -1.83
CA VAL A 132 -4.22 7.41 -1.24
C VAL A 132 -4.54 7.12 0.21
N VAL A 133 -4.35 5.89 0.64
CA VAL A 133 -4.46 5.48 2.04
C VAL A 133 -3.31 4.55 2.42
N SER A 134 -2.85 4.61 3.65
CA SER A 134 -2.03 3.55 4.23
C SER A 134 -2.65 3.04 5.52
N THR A 135 -2.93 1.75 5.55
CA THR A 135 -3.45 1.08 6.75
C THR A 135 -2.39 0.89 7.83
N LYS A 136 -1.11 1.11 7.48
CA LYS A 136 0.02 0.96 8.43
C LYS A 136 0.05 2.02 9.54
N GLY A 137 -0.77 3.06 9.44
CA GLY A 137 -1.04 3.94 10.58
C GLY A 137 -1.71 3.20 11.76
N VAL A 138 -2.49 2.15 11.45
CA VAL A 138 -3.17 1.29 12.45
C VAL A 138 -2.41 -0.01 12.68
N THR A 139 -2.10 -0.73 11.61
CA THR A 139 -1.53 -2.10 11.71
C THR A 139 -0.03 -2.09 12.02
N GLY A 140 0.66 -0.98 11.76
CA GLY A 140 2.11 -1.00 11.61
C GLY A 140 2.54 -1.91 10.44
N PRO A 141 3.80 -1.88 10.03
CA PRO A 141 4.36 -2.87 9.12
C PRO A 141 4.40 -4.26 9.75
N ALA A 142 3.57 -5.18 9.28
CA ALA A 142 3.54 -6.57 9.73
C ALA A 142 4.48 -7.47 8.88
N LEU A 143 5.50 -6.88 8.25
CA LEU A 143 6.50 -7.54 7.41
C LEU A 143 5.85 -8.41 6.32
N GLY A 144 6.14 -9.71 6.30
CA GLY A 144 5.60 -10.63 5.29
C GLY A 144 4.07 -10.79 5.30
N ALA A 145 3.37 -10.36 6.35
CA ALA A 145 1.91 -10.38 6.40
C ALA A 145 1.27 -9.12 5.82
N ALA A 146 2.04 -8.03 5.59
CA ALA A 146 1.52 -6.72 5.21
C ALA A 146 0.64 -6.77 3.95
N GLY A 147 1.15 -7.39 2.89
CA GLY A 147 0.41 -7.47 1.62
C GLY A 147 -0.94 -8.16 1.72
N ALA A 148 -1.04 -9.23 2.50
CA ALA A 148 -2.32 -9.93 2.70
C ALA A 148 -3.30 -9.11 3.54
N LEU A 149 -2.82 -8.40 4.58
CA LEU A 149 -3.62 -7.49 5.40
C LEU A 149 -4.16 -6.32 4.56
N GLU A 150 -3.32 -5.76 3.71
CA GLU A 150 -3.67 -4.64 2.84
C GLU A 150 -4.61 -5.05 1.71
N ALA A 151 -4.41 -6.23 1.12
CA ALA A 151 -5.37 -6.78 0.16
C ALA A 151 -6.75 -7.01 0.80
N ALA A 152 -6.79 -7.55 2.03
CA ALA A 152 -8.04 -7.69 2.78
C ALA A 152 -8.69 -6.32 3.06
N ALA A 153 -7.90 -5.30 3.43
CA ALA A 153 -8.41 -3.93 3.62
C ALA A 153 -8.97 -3.35 2.32
N GLY A 154 -8.30 -3.58 1.17
CA GLY A 154 -8.78 -3.19 -0.15
C GLY A 154 -10.13 -3.81 -0.50
N VAL A 155 -10.27 -5.12 -0.28
CA VAL A 155 -11.55 -5.85 -0.48
C VAL A 155 -12.64 -5.29 0.43
N LEU A 156 -12.34 -5.00 1.70
CA LEU A 156 -13.30 -4.40 2.63
C LEU A 156 -13.67 -2.97 2.24
N SER A 157 -12.73 -2.19 1.72
CA SER A 157 -12.98 -0.85 1.19
C SER A 157 -13.99 -0.90 0.03
N ILE A 158 -13.79 -1.82 -0.93
CA ILE A 158 -14.71 -2.07 -2.03
C ILE A 158 -16.08 -2.50 -1.50
N ALA A 159 -16.14 -3.50 -0.63
CA ALA A 159 -17.39 -4.06 -0.13
C ALA A 159 -18.25 -3.06 0.67
N ASN A 160 -17.64 -2.08 1.30
CA ASN A 160 -18.32 -1.08 2.12
C ASN A 160 -18.47 0.29 1.43
N ALA A 161 -17.93 0.45 0.23
CA ALA A 161 -17.88 1.74 -0.48
C ALA A 161 -17.26 2.87 0.36
N LEU A 162 -16.22 2.55 1.13
CA LEU A 162 -15.55 3.47 2.06
C LEU A 162 -14.03 3.29 1.96
N ILE A 163 -13.28 4.36 1.71
CA ILE A 163 -11.83 4.39 1.87
C ILE A 163 -11.54 4.71 3.34
N PRO A 164 -10.84 3.83 4.08
CA PRO A 164 -10.48 4.12 5.46
C PRO A 164 -9.48 5.28 5.52
N PRO A 165 -9.41 6.04 6.63
CA PRO A 165 -8.40 7.08 6.77
C PRO A 165 -7.04 6.48 7.08
N THR A 166 -5.98 7.19 6.68
CA THR A 166 -4.61 6.96 7.18
C THR A 166 -4.55 7.47 8.62
N ALA A 167 -4.49 6.55 9.55
CA ALA A 167 -4.48 6.90 10.97
C ALA A 167 -3.18 7.63 11.36
N ASN A 168 -3.28 8.46 12.41
CA ASN A 168 -2.19 9.25 12.98
C ASN A 168 -1.58 10.30 12.05
N SER A 169 -2.02 10.41 10.80
CA SER A 169 -1.64 11.48 9.89
C SER A 169 -2.70 12.57 9.89
N THR A 170 -2.28 13.81 9.92
CA THR A 170 -3.15 15.00 9.83
C THR A 170 -3.28 15.50 8.39
N GLY A 171 -2.38 15.09 7.52
CA GLY A 171 -2.31 15.42 6.11
C GLY A 171 -0.98 14.98 5.53
N PRO A 172 -0.82 15.01 4.21
CA PRO A 172 0.46 14.69 3.60
C PRO A 172 1.48 15.78 3.91
N ASP A 173 2.75 15.40 4.00
CA ASP A 173 3.87 16.32 3.99
C ASP A 173 3.69 17.31 2.81
N PRO A 174 3.82 18.64 3.01
CA PRO A 174 3.63 19.64 1.96
C PRO A 174 4.47 19.43 0.68
N GLU A 175 5.56 18.68 0.77
CA GLU A 175 6.39 18.31 -0.38
C GLU A 175 5.79 17.15 -1.22
N MET A 176 4.71 16.51 -0.74
CA MET A 176 4.07 15.36 -1.39
C MET A 176 2.76 15.76 -2.05
N SER A 177 2.69 15.61 -3.36
CA SER A 177 1.49 15.94 -4.15
C SER A 177 0.54 14.74 -4.27
N ILE A 178 0.00 14.24 -3.14
CA ILE A 178 -0.95 13.13 -3.08
C ILE A 178 -2.25 13.53 -2.39
N ASP A 179 -3.37 12.90 -2.75
CA ASP A 179 -4.67 13.04 -2.06
C ASP A 179 -4.75 12.02 -0.91
N LEU A 180 -4.09 12.30 0.21
CA LEU A 180 -4.08 11.41 1.37
C LEU A 180 -5.42 11.47 2.11
N VAL A 181 -6.08 10.33 2.24
CA VAL A 181 -7.32 10.23 3.04
C VAL A 181 -6.96 10.21 4.52
N THR A 182 -7.39 11.22 5.28
CA THR A 182 -7.13 11.38 6.72
C THR A 182 -8.40 11.70 7.50
N GLY A 183 -8.34 11.62 8.81
CA GLY A 183 -9.44 11.98 9.72
C GLY A 183 -10.59 10.98 9.70
N ALA A 184 -11.45 11.04 8.70
CA ALA A 184 -12.64 10.18 8.58
C ALA A 184 -12.57 9.32 7.32
N ALA A 185 -13.27 8.17 7.35
CA ALA A 185 -13.46 7.36 6.16
C ALA A 185 -14.18 8.16 5.07
N ARG A 186 -13.70 8.04 3.83
CA ARG A 186 -14.23 8.76 2.67
C ARG A 186 -15.17 7.87 1.88
N PRO A 187 -16.46 8.23 1.71
CA PRO A 187 -17.33 7.55 0.76
C PRO A 187 -16.77 7.66 -0.66
N TRP A 188 -16.91 6.59 -1.44
CA TRP A 188 -16.45 6.55 -2.81
C TRP A 188 -17.28 5.60 -3.66
N VAL A 189 -17.10 5.67 -4.98
CA VAL A 189 -17.66 4.67 -5.91
C VAL A 189 -16.61 3.58 -6.09
N PRO A 190 -16.87 2.34 -5.63
CA PRO A 190 -15.91 1.25 -5.74
C PRO A 190 -15.51 0.95 -7.18
N GLY A 191 -14.21 0.74 -7.38
CA GLY A 191 -13.60 0.40 -8.65
C GLY A 191 -12.22 -0.22 -8.45
N PRO A 192 -11.41 -0.36 -9.52
CA PRO A 192 -10.09 -0.92 -9.42
C PRO A 192 -9.22 -0.17 -8.43
N THR A 193 -8.69 -0.91 -7.46
CA THR A 193 -7.80 -0.44 -6.39
C THR A 193 -6.44 -1.08 -6.56
N ILE A 194 -5.36 -0.31 -6.56
CA ILE A 194 -4.00 -0.84 -6.54
C ILE A 194 -3.45 -0.87 -5.11
N SER A 195 -2.88 -2.00 -4.71
CA SER A 195 -2.21 -2.19 -3.42
C SER A 195 -0.74 -2.43 -3.63
N ASN A 196 0.10 -1.62 -2.99
CA ASN A 196 1.55 -1.60 -3.13
C ASN A 196 2.26 -2.17 -1.91
N ASN A 197 3.29 -2.96 -2.14
CA ASN A 197 4.19 -3.44 -1.11
C ASN A 197 5.64 -3.37 -1.59
N PHE A 198 6.47 -2.62 -0.87
CA PHE A 198 7.87 -2.40 -1.20
C PHE A 198 8.74 -2.88 -0.04
N GLY A 199 9.61 -3.84 -0.32
CA GLY A 199 10.46 -4.48 0.69
C GLY A 199 11.93 -4.09 0.57
N PHE A 200 12.66 -4.25 1.66
CA PHE A 200 14.11 -4.19 1.64
C PHE A 200 14.68 -5.22 0.66
N GLY A 201 15.85 -4.95 0.10
CA GLY A 201 16.40 -5.70 -1.03
C GLY A 201 15.88 -5.21 -2.39
N GLY A 202 15.00 -4.18 -2.38
CA GLY A 202 14.41 -3.61 -3.58
C GLY A 202 13.25 -4.42 -4.14
N HIS A 203 12.65 -5.30 -3.35
CA HIS A 203 11.48 -6.08 -3.77
C HIS A 203 10.24 -5.18 -3.83
N ASN A 204 9.62 -5.07 -4.98
CA ASN A 204 8.37 -4.35 -5.15
C ASN A 204 7.28 -5.31 -5.63
N GLY A 205 6.08 -5.14 -5.09
CA GLY A 205 4.87 -5.82 -5.49
C GLY A 205 3.72 -4.85 -5.60
N SER A 206 2.93 -4.96 -6.66
CA SER A 206 1.68 -4.22 -6.85
C SER A 206 0.59 -5.17 -7.32
N GLY A 207 -0.55 -5.17 -6.64
CA GLY A 207 -1.72 -5.96 -7.00
C GLY A 207 -2.93 -5.06 -7.25
N ILE A 208 -3.74 -5.39 -8.24
CA ILE A 208 -4.96 -4.64 -8.57
C ILE A 208 -6.17 -5.53 -8.29
N ILE A 209 -7.07 -5.02 -7.46
CA ILE A 209 -8.31 -5.68 -7.05
C ILE A 209 -9.47 -4.80 -7.52
N GLY A 210 -10.45 -5.40 -8.17
CA GLY A 210 -11.69 -4.73 -8.56
C GLY A 210 -12.91 -5.27 -7.81
N PRO A 211 -14.07 -4.59 -7.92
CA PRO A 211 -15.35 -5.14 -7.50
C PRO A 211 -15.66 -6.44 -8.23
N ALA A 212 -16.43 -7.33 -7.59
CA ALA A 212 -16.94 -8.57 -8.19
C ALA A 212 -18.18 -8.32 -9.06
#